data_88eb149ece18cabf5ff838c1e02f38b2
#
_entry.id   88eb149ece18cabf5ff838c1e02f38b2
#
_cell.length_a   1.000
_cell.length_b   1.000
_cell.length_c   1.000
_cell.angle_alpha   90.00
_cell.angle_beta   90.00
_cell.angle_gamma   90.00
#
_symmetry.space_group_name_H-M   'P 1'
#
loop_
_entity.id
_entity.type
_entity.pdbx_description
1 polymer ?
#
loop_
_entity_poly.entity_id
_entity_poly.type
_entity_poly.pdbx_seq_one_letter_code
_entity_poly.pdbx_strand_id
1 'polypeptide(L)'
;SLLPLISVTIHGNPMAPAVYGEQISKIAELETQLLDSAAEHQVVQAYLRRAKEMEARLQDVEGALERERELGRERIRQLRAQNADVGLIVSASRELAALPRDVASARERWTREMHENYERAKPLGGLPPHSQAYAGDPNGTPEEQREYELARRNFLALMFCLMVGTAGLPHLLTRY
;
A
#
# COMPACT_ATOMS: atom_id res chain seq x y z
N SER A 1 -13.36 30.79 -22.50
CA SER A 1 -12.63 29.62 -21.96
C SER A 1 -12.45 28.58 -23.07
N LEU A 2 -11.23 28.13 -23.34
CA LEU A 2 -10.91 27.09 -24.35
C LEU A 2 -11.26 25.67 -23.86
N LEU A 3 -11.38 25.48 -22.55
CA LEU A 3 -11.63 24.19 -21.92
C LEU A 3 -12.91 23.47 -22.40
N PRO A 4 -14.07 24.14 -22.51
CA PRO A 4 -15.27 23.49 -23.05
C PRO A 4 -15.12 23.06 -24.49
N LEU A 5 -14.40 23.81 -25.32
CA LEU A 5 -14.21 23.50 -26.73
C LEU A 5 -13.31 22.26 -26.90
N ILE A 6 -12.21 22.18 -26.14
CA ILE A 6 -11.33 21.00 -26.10
C ILE A 6 -12.09 19.79 -25.59
N SER A 7 -12.91 19.95 -24.57
CA SER A 7 -13.75 18.87 -24.01
C SER A 7 -14.76 18.33 -25.01
N VAL A 8 -15.40 19.19 -25.78
CA VAL A 8 -16.30 18.75 -26.89
C VAL A 8 -15.55 17.98 -27.94
N THR A 9 -14.34 18.42 -28.30
CA THR A 9 -13.53 17.78 -29.36
C THR A 9 -13.07 16.37 -28.96
N ILE A 10 -12.69 16.20 -27.68
CA ILE A 10 -12.14 14.92 -27.18
C ILE A 10 -13.23 13.99 -26.67
N HIS A 11 -14.21 14.51 -25.95
CA HIS A 11 -15.20 13.72 -25.20
C HIS A 11 -16.64 13.87 -25.72
N GLY A 12 -16.86 14.75 -26.69
CA GLY A 12 -18.21 15.07 -27.16
C GLY A 12 -19.10 15.80 -26.15
N ASN A 13 -18.55 16.19 -24.99
CA ASN A 13 -19.28 16.82 -23.89
C ASN A 13 -18.51 18.01 -23.31
N PRO A 14 -19.06 19.24 -23.37
CA PRO A 14 -18.42 20.44 -22.83
C PRO A 14 -18.27 20.44 -21.30
N MET A 15 -19.10 19.63 -20.60
CA MET A 15 -19.12 19.53 -19.14
C MET A 15 -18.25 18.40 -18.58
N ALA A 16 -17.59 17.60 -19.45
CA ALA A 16 -16.76 16.48 -19.00
C ALA A 16 -15.75 16.86 -17.90
N PRO A 17 -15.01 17.99 -17.97
CA PRO A 17 -14.10 18.37 -16.89
C PRO A 17 -14.77 18.58 -15.52
N ALA A 18 -16.00 19.14 -15.50
CA ALA A 18 -16.75 19.32 -14.25
C ALA A 18 -17.21 17.98 -13.68
N VAL A 19 -17.69 17.06 -14.54
CA VAL A 19 -18.10 15.70 -14.13
C VAL A 19 -16.91 14.92 -13.55
N TYR A 20 -15.74 14.99 -14.18
CA TYR A 20 -14.53 14.36 -13.64
C TYR A 20 -14.10 14.97 -12.30
N GLY A 21 -14.20 16.30 -12.15
CA GLY A 21 -13.93 16.98 -10.90
C GLY A 21 -14.85 16.51 -9.76
N GLU A 22 -16.14 16.37 -10.03
CA GLU A 22 -17.10 15.82 -9.07
C GLU A 22 -16.79 14.35 -8.69
N GLN A 23 -16.39 13.54 -9.66
CA GLN A 23 -16.02 12.15 -9.39
C GLN A 23 -14.75 12.05 -8.54
N ILE A 24 -13.74 12.86 -8.81
CA ILE A 24 -12.52 12.93 -7.99
C ILE A 24 -12.85 13.38 -6.56
N SER A 25 -13.71 14.37 -6.39
CA SER A 25 -14.14 14.81 -5.06
C SER A 25 -14.88 13.71 -4.29
N LYS A 26 -15.74 12.95 -4.96
CA LYS A 26 -16.39 11.78 -4.34
C LYS A 26 -15.41 10.69 -3.95
N ILE A 27 -14.39 10.44 -4.75
CA ILE A 27 -13.33 9.48 -4.40
C ILE A 27 -12.58 9.96 -3.16
N ALA A 28 -12.23 11.24 -3.07
CA ALA A 28 -11.58 11.81 -1.88
C ALA A 28 -12.43 11.69 -0.61
N GLU A 29 -13.75 11.92 -0.73
CA GLU A 29 -14.68 11.73 0.39
C GLU A 29 -14.75 10.26 0.82
N LEU A 30 -14.81 9.32 -0.13
CA LEU A 30 -14.81 7.88 0.16
C LEU A 30 -13.49 7.41 0.77
N GLU A 31 -12.36 7.92 0.31
CA GLU A 31 -11.04 7.64 0.92
C GLU A 31 -11.00 8.12 2.37
N THR A 32 -11.49 9.33 2.65
CA THR A 32 -11.59 9.85 4.03
C THR A 32 -12.50 8.97 4.89
N GLN A 33 -13.66 8.57 4.38
CA GLN A 33 -14.57 7.68 5.09
C GLN A 33 -13.97 6.30 5.36
N LEU A 34 -13.18 5.77 4.42
CA LEU A 34 -12.46 4.50 4.60
C LEU A 34 -11.39 4.62 5.69
N LEU A 35 -10.61 5.71 5.68
CA LEU A 35 -9.59 5.97 6.70
C LEU A 35 -10.18 6.06 8.10
N ASP A 36 -11.35 6.68 8.25
CA ASP A 36 -12.05 6.81 9.54
C ASP A 36 -12.87 5.56 9.91
N SER A 37 -12.92 4.55 9.03
CA SER A 37 -13.72 3.36 9.28
C SER A 37 -13.15 2.49 10.38
N ALA A 38 -14.03 1.91 11.20
CA ALA A 38 -13.63 0.94 12.21
C ALA A 38 -12.96 -0.31 11.62
N ALA A 39 -13.32 -0.68 10.39
CA ALA A 39 -12.74 -1.82 9.68
C ALA A 39 -11.27 -1.55 9.33
N GLU A 40 -10.94 -0.38 8.79
CA GLU A 40 -9.55 0.02 8.48
C GLU A 40 -8.71 0.06 9.75
N HIS A 41 -9.21 0.67 10.81
CA HIS A 41 -8.52 0.69 12.10
C HIS A 41 -8.24 -0.72 12.64
N GLN A 42 -9.18 -1.66 12.52
CA GLN A 42 -8.97 -3.04 12.93
C GLN A 42 -7.89 -3.74 12.10
N VAL A 43 -7.87 -3.52 10.79
CA VAL A 43 -6.86 -4.07 9.88
C VAL A 43 -5.48 -3.53 10.21
N VAL A 44 -5.34 -2.22 10.34
CA VAL A 44 -4.08 -1.55 10.74
C VAL A 44 -3.57 -2.10 12.07
N GLN A 45 -4.44 -2.19 13.09
CA GLN A 45 -4.08 -2.73 14.40
C GLN A 45 -3.68 -4.21 14.33
N ALA A 46 -4.31 -5.00 13.46
CA ALA A 46 -3.94 -6.41 13.27
C ALA A 46 -2.53 -6.54 12.65
N TYR A 47 -2.19 -5.73 11.66
CA TYR A 47 -0.84 -5.73 11.08
C TYR A 47 0.21 -5.20 12.04
N LEU A 48 -0.07 -4.11 12.79
CA LEU A 48 0.83 -3.61 13.82
C LEU A 48 1.12 -4.66 14.90
N ARG A 49 0.10 -5.40 15.32
CA ARG A 49 0.27 -6.47 16.30
C ARG A 49 1.18 -7.57 15.76
N ARG A 50 0.97 -8.02 14.51
CA ARG A 50 1.83 -9.01 13.84
C ARG A 50 3.28 -8.50 13.71
N ALA A 51 3.47 -7.24 13.34
CA ALA A 51 4.80 -6.65 13.27
C ALA A 51 5.53 -6.68 14.62
N LYS A 52 4.84 -6.29 15.69
CA LYS A 52 5.37 -6.35 17.07
C LYS A 52 5.67 -7.78 17.54
N GLU A 53 4.85 -8.75 17.14
CA GLU A 53 5.13 -10.16 17.41
C GLU A 53 6.42 -10.62 16.73
N MET A 54 6.66 -10.22 15.48
CA MET A 54 7.91 -10.52 14.78
C MET A 54 9.10 -9.81 15.42
N GLU A 55 8.93 -8.56 15.85
CA GLU A 55 9.95 -7.81 16.58
C GLU A 55 10.34 -8.49 17.90
N ALA A 56 9.36 -8.96 18.67
CA ALA A 56 9.60 -9.71 19.89
C ALA A 56 10.36 -11.04 19.63
N ARG A 57 10.05 -11.73 18.53
CA ARG A 57 10.80 -12.94 18.11
C ARG A 57 12.23 -12.63 17.72
N LEU A 58 12.49 -11.46 17.13
CA LEU A 58 13.81 -11.02 16.72
C LEU A 58 14.74 -10.66 17.90
N GLN A 59 14.19 -10.39 19.09
CA GLN A 59 14.98 -10.18 20.29
C GLN A 59 15.66 -11.46 20.79
N ASP A 60 15.01 -12.62 20.62
CA ASP A 60 15.54 -13.93 20.99
C ASP A 60 15.17 -14.95 19.91
N VAL A 61 15.90 -14.90 18.80
CA VAL A 61 15.59 -15.72 17.59
C VAL A 61 15.72 -17.21 17.87
N GLU A 62 16.75 -17.61 18.60
CA GLU A 62 17.00 -19.03 18.89
C GLU A 62 15.92 -19.60 19.80
N GLY A 63 15.63 -18.95 20.91
CA GLY A 63 14.59 -19.38 21.83
C GLY A 63 13.19 -19.32 21.22
N ALA A 64 12.91 -18.32 20.37
CA ALA A 64 11.64 -18.23 19.67
C ALA A 64 11.47 -19.39 18.67
N LEU A 65 12.51 -19.73 17.91
CA LEU A 65 12.47 -20.83 16.96
C LEU A 65 12.31 -22.19 17.65
N GLU A 66 12.97 -22.40 18.78
CA GLU A 66 12.79 -23.61 19.58
C GLU A 66 11.38 -23.74 20.14
N ARG A 67 10.85 -22.64 20.72
CA ARG A 67 9.46 -22.61 21.21
C ARG A 67 8.45 -22.95 20.11
N GLU A 68 8.59 -22.40 18.90
CA GLU A 68 7.69 -22.70 17.80
C GLU A 68 7.77 -24.16 17.35
N ARG A 69 8.98 -24.72 17.30
CA ARG A 69 9.18 -26.13 16.99
C ARG A 69 8.55 -27.06 18.04
N GLU A 70 8.69 -26.71 19.30
CA GLU A 70 8.13 -27.49 20.38
C GLU A 70 6.61 -27.43 20.40
N LEU A 71 6.02 -26.24 20.24
CA LEU A 71 4.57 -26.06 20.07
C LEU A 71 4.03 -26.83 18.87
N GLY A 72 4.73 -26.83 17.74
CA GLY A 72 4.36 -27.60 16.56
C GLY A 72 4.35 -29.11 16.81
N ARG A 73 5.40 -29.62 17.49
CA ARG A 73 5.48 -31.05 17.87
C ARG A 73 4.38 -31.42 18.85
N GLU A 74 4.11 -30.58 19.84
CA GLU A 74 3.06 -30.80 20.82
C GLU A 74 1.67 -30.84 20.18
N ARG A 75 1.40 -29.89 19.26
CA ARG A 75 0.15 -29.85 18.50
C ARG A 75 -0.06 -31.14 17.69
N ILE A 76 0.98 -31.67 17.05
CA ILE A 76 0.89 -32.92 16.33
C ILE A 76 0.62 -34.08 17.29
N ARG A 77 1.25 -34.12 18.48
CA ARG A 77 1.00 -35.14 19.51
C ARG A 77 -0.44 -35.10 19.99
N GLN A 78 -0.97 -33.92 20.26
CA GLN A 78 -2.36 -33.74 20.71
C GLN A 78 -3.37 -34.18 19.64
N LEU A 79 -3.16 -33.78 18.37
CA LEU A 79 -4.03 -34.19 17.27
C LEU A 79 -4.05 -35.72 17.10
N ARG A 80 -2.91 -36.40 17.26
CA ARG A 80 -2.83 -37.87 17.22
C ARG A 80 -3.53 -38.53 18.41
N ALA A 81 -3.38 -37.98 19.64
CA ALA A 81 -4.00 -38.50 20.83
C ALA A 81 -5.54 -38.35 20.79
N GLN A 82 -6.04 -37.31 20.11
CA GLN A 82 -7.48 -37.07 19.92
C GLN A 82 -8.07 -37.84 18.73
N ASN A 83 -7.27 -38.65 18.02
CA ASN A 83 -7.67 -39.31 16.77
C ASN A 83 -8.27 -38.32 15.76
N ALA A 84 -7.69 -37.10 15.69
CA ALA A 84 -8.14 -36.07 14.77
C ALA A 84 -7.96 -36.50 13.31
N ASP A 85 -8.67 -35.85 12.40
CA ASP A 85 -8.58 -36.13 10.97
C ASP A 85 -7.11 -36.10 10.46
N VAL A 86 -6.78 -37.08 9.65
CA VAL A 86 -5.44 -37.22 9.04
C VAL A 86 -5.03 -35.95 8.30
N GLY A 87 -5.98 -35.25 7.66
CA GLY A 87 -5.74 -33.96 6.99
C GLY A 87 -5.18 -32.91 7.93
N LEU A 88 -5.70 -32.81 9.16
CA LEU A 88 -5.22 -31.88 10.19
C LEU A 88 -3.81 -32.22 10.68
N ILE A 89 -3.51 -33.51 10.83
CA ILE A 89 -2.18 -33.99 11.24
C ILE A 89 -1.15 -33.69 10.13
N VAL A 90 -1.52 -33.88 8.86
CA VAL A 90 -0.66 -33.59 7.71
C VAL A 90 -0.42 -32.09 7.59
N SER A 91 -1.44 -31.23 7.77
CA SER A 91 -1.27 -29.77 7.72
C SER A 91 -0.34 -29.28 8.84
N ALA A 92 -0.54 -29.74 10.08
CA ALA A 92 0.32 -29.39 11.21
C ALA A 92 1.78 -29.87 10.99
N SER A 93 1.96 -31.04 10.37
CA SER A 93 3.29 -31.54 10.03
C SER A 93 3.98 -30.70 8.94
N ARG A 94 3.22 -30.21 7.96
CA ARG A 94 3.74 -29.30 6.93
C ARG A 94 4.08 -27.92 7.52
N GLU A 95 3.26 -27.40 8.41
CA GLU A 95 3.54 -26.15 9.13
C GLU A 95 4.85 -26.26 9.92
N LEU A 96 5.06 -27.36 10.66
CA LEU A 96 6.31 -27.61 11.37
C LEU A 96 7.51 -27.74 10.43
N ALA A 97 7.35 -28.42 9.29
CA ALA A 97 8.41 -28.57 8.29
C ALA A 97 8.73 -27.27 7.54
N ALA A 98 7.78 -26.33 7.48
CA ALA A 98 7.94 -25.01 6.88
C ALA A 98 8.68 -24.00 7.78
N LEU A 99 8.93 -24.34 9.06
CA LEU A 99 9.71 -23.49 9.95
C LEU A 99 11.17 -23.38 9.44
N PRO A 100 11.82 -22.24 9.67
CA PRO A 100 13.23 -22.05 9.30
C PRO A 100 14.13 -23.13 9.90
N ARG A 101 15.16 -23.54 9.14
CA ARG A 101 16.07 -24.61 9.57
C ARG A 101 17.11 -24.13 10.57
N ASP A 102 17.52 -22.89 10.48
CA ASP A 102 18.58 -22.29 11.28
C ASP A 102 18.19 -20.88 11.73
N VAL A 103 18.95 -20.34 12.66
CA VAL A 103 18.75 -19.02 13.27
C VAL A 103 18.91 -17.89 12.25
N ALA A 104 19.80 -18.07 11.24
CA ALA A 104 20.04 -17.06 10.23
C ALA A 104 18.83 -16.90 9.31
N SER A 105 18.30 -18.02 8.78
CA SER A 105 17.09 -18.01 7.94
C SER A 105 15.84 -17.58 8.71
N ALA A 106 15.74 -17.90 10.01
CA ALA A 106 14.66 -17.40 10.87
C ALA A 106 14.73 -15.88 11.02
N ARG A 107 15.91 -15.32 11.28
CA ARG A 107 16.11 -13.88 11.41
C ARG A 107 15.74 -13.16 10.10
N GLU A 108 16.24 -13.63 8.97
CA GLU A 108 15.95 -13.04 7.66
C GLU A 108 14.44 -13.04 7.37
N ARG A 109 13.80 -14.19 7.57
CA ARG A 109 12.36 -14.35 7.35
C ARG A 109 11.55 -13.41 8.24
N TRP A 110 11.79 -13.40 9.55
CA TRP A 110 11.03 -12.58 10.49
C TRP A 110 11.30 -11.08 10.33
N THR A 111 12.53 -10.70 9.93
CA THR A 111 12.83 -9.30 9.58
C THR A 111 12.02 -8.86 8.37
N ARG A 112 11.96 -9.68 7.32
CA ARG A 112 11.15 -9.40 6.14
C ARG A 112 9.66 -9.33 6.48
N GLU A 113 9.13 -10.32 7.20
CA GLU A 113 7.73 -10.34 7.64
C GLU A 113 7.37 -9.13 8.53
N MET A 114 8.28 -8.71 9.41
CA MET A 114 8.12 -7.51 10.22
C MET A 114 7.98 -6.26 9.33
N HIS A 115 8.89 -6.06 8.39
CA HIS A 115 8.83 -4.94 7.46
C HIS A 115 7.55 -4.95 6.61
N GLU A 116 7.19 -6.09 6.05
CA GLU A 116 5.96 -6.23 5.26
C GLU A 116 4.71 -5.90 6.08
N ASN A 117 4.65 -6.32 7.35
CA ASN A 117 3.53 -6.00 8.22
C ASN A 117 3.50 -4.50 8.59
N TYR A 118 4.64 -3.84 8.82
CA TYR A 118 4.69 -2.40 9.03
C TYR A 118 4.25 -1.62 7.78
N GLU A 119 4.68 -2.03 6.58
CA GLU A 119 4.22 -1.41 5.34
C GLU A 119 2.71 -1.56 5.14
N ARG A 120 2.16 -2.76 5.40
CA ARG A 120 0.71 -3.01 5.32
C ARG A 120 -0.10 -2.35 6.43
N ALA A 121 0.54 -1.97 7.53
CA ALA A 121 -0.09 -1.23 8.61
C ALA A 121 -0.23 0.27 8.32
N LYS A 122 0.37 0.76 7.23
CA LYS A 122 0.12 2.13 6.78
C LYS A 122 -1.34 2.28 6.34
N PRO A 123 -1.94 3.45 6.55
CA PRO A 123 -3.31 3.70 6.10
C PRO A 123 -3.49 3.34 4.61
N LEU A 124 -4.60 2.70 4.28
CA LEU A 124 -4.90 2.18 2.93
C LEU A 124 -3.80 1.23 2.38
N GLY A 125 -3.09 0.51 3.27
CA GLY A 125 -2.00 -0.39 2.89
C GLY A 125 -0.77 0.33 2.31
N GLY A 126 -0.59 1.61 2.60
CA GLY A 126 0.50 2.44 2.10
C GLY A 126 0.32 2.92 0.66
N LEU A 127 -0.87 2.76 0.09
CA LEU A 127 -1.19 3.31 -1.23
C LEU A 127 -1.39 4.84 -1.14
N PRO A 128 -0.84 5.61 -2.10
CA PRO A 128 -1.09 7.04 -2.14
C PRO A 128 -2.57 7.32 -2.45
N PRO A 129 -3.18 8.38 -1.87
CA PRO A 129 -4.54 8.77 -2.17
C PRO A 129 -4.74 9.03 -3.67
N HIS A 130 -5.84 8.53 -4.25
CA HIS A 130 -6.16 8.71 -5.68
C HIS A 130 -6.38 10.17 -6.06
N SER A 131 -6.84 10.98 -5.11
CA SER A 131 -7.10 12.42 -5.29
C SER A 131 -5.89 13.29 -5.03
N GLN A 132 -4.75 12.73 -4.63
CA GLN A 132 -3.55 13.51 -4.37
C GLN A 132 -2.94 13.99 -5.69
N ALA A 133 -3.04 15.30 -5.94
CA ALA A 133 -2.52 15.91 -7.17
C ALA A 133 -0.98 15.98 -7.20
N TYR A 134 -0.35 16.00 -6.03
CA TYR A 134 1.10 16.16 -5.88
C TYR A 134 1.62 15.22 -4.79
N ALA A 135 2.87 14.76 -4.94
CA ALA A 135 3.56 14.01 -3.89
C ALA A 135 3.88 14.94 -2.70
N GLY A 136 3.98 14.37 -1.50
CA GLY A 136 4.19 15.11 -0.26
C GLY A 136 2.91 15.68 0.35
N ASP A 137 3.02 16.15 1.59
CA ASP A 137 1.91 16.80 2.33
C ASP A 137 2.23 18.28 2.54
N PRO A 138 1.35 19.23 2.10
CA PRO A 138 1.55 20.64 2.30
C PRO A 138 1.53 21.05 3.79
N ASN A 139 0.92 20.25 4.66
CA ASN A 139 0.84 20.47 6.11
C ASN A 139 1.74 19.55 6.92
N GLY A 140 2.52 18.69 6.26
CA GLY A 140 3.39 17.72 6.89
C GLY A 140 4.74 18.27 7.36
N THR A 141 5.72 17.39 7.45
CA THR A 141 7.10 17.73 7.81
C THR A 141 7.74 18.67 6.78
N PRO A 142 8.84 19.38 7.14
CA PRO A 142 9.55 20.26 6.19
C PRO A 142 10.05 19.52 4.93
N GLU A 143 10.31 18.22 5.02
CA GLU A 143 10.70 17.39 3.87
C GLU A 143 9.52 17.11 2.96
N GLU A 144 8.38 16.73 3.51
CA GLU A 144 7.12 16.51 2.77
C GLU A 144 6.63 17.79 2.10
N GLN A 145 6.75 18.94 2.78
CA GLN A 145 6.42 20.25 2.19
C GLN A 145 7.32 20.58 0.99
N ARG A 146 8.63 20.28 1.07
CA ARG A 146 9.56 20.45 -0.05
C ARG A 146 9.22 19.54 -1.22
N GLU A 147 8.87 18.30 -0.94
CA GLU A 147 8.46 17.33 -1.95
C GLU A 147 7.18 17.80 -2.66
N TYR A 148 6.19 18.26 -1.90
CA TYR A 148 4.96 18.83 -2.43
C TYR A 148 5.22 20.04 -3.33
N GLU A 149 6.05 20.99 -2.90
CA GLU A 149 6.38 22.18 -3.69
C GLU A 149 7.18 21.83 -4.97
N LEU A 150 8.03 20.81 -4.90
CA LEU A 150 8.76 20.32 -6.06
C LEU A 150 7.83 19.65 -7.06
N ALA A 151 6.95 18.76 -6.58
CA ALA A 151 5.96 18.08 -7.40
C ALA A 151 5.00 19.09 -8.08
N ARG A 152 4.54 20.09 -7.34
CA ARG A 152 3.69 21.18 -7.85
C ARG A 152 4.40 21.98 -8.95
N ARG A 153 5.67 22.35 -8.75
CA ARG A 153 6.46 23.08 -9.77
C ARG A 153 6.67 22.23 -11.01
N ASN A 154 6.98 20.94 -10.86
CA ASN A 154 7.15 20.02 -11.99
C ASN A 154 5.85 19.84 -12.76
N PHE A 155 4.71 19.74 -12.06
CA PHE A 155 3.40 19.69 -12.71
C PHE A 155 3.08 20.96 -13.50
N LEU A 156 3.32 22.14 -12.92
CA LEU A 156 3.12 23.42 -13.62
C LEU A 156 4.04 23.55 -14.83
N ALA A 157 5.31 23.12 -14.72
CA ALA A 157 6.24 23.11 -15.84
C ALA A 157 5.77 22.17 -16.96
N LEU A 158 5.28 20.97 -16.60
CA LEU A 158 4.73 20.00 -17.55
C LEU A 158 3.50 20.58 -18.27
N MET A 159 2.55 21.18 -17.51
CA MET A 159 1.38 21.83 -18.08
C MET A 159 1.76 22.95 -19.03
N PHE A 160 2.74 23.77 -18.66
CA PHE A 160 3.24 24.84 -19.53
C PHE A 160 3.87 24.29 -20.80
N CYS A 161 4.72 23.27 -20.70
CA CYS A 161 5.34 22.59 -21.86
C CYS A 161 4.28 21.99 -22.80
N LEU A 162 3.24 21.36 -22.26
CA LEU A 162 2.14 20.81 -23.05
C LEU A 162 1.35 21.93 -23.75
N MET A 163 1.07 23.04 -23.07
CA MET A 163 0.36 24.19 -23.66
C MET A 163 1.17 24.82 -24.80
N VAL A 164 2.46 25.03 -24.60
CA VAL A 164 3.36 25.59 -25.63
C VAL A 164 3.55 24.62 -26.79
N GLY A 165 3.76 23.32 -26.49
CA GLY A 165 3.89 22.27 -27.49
C GLY A 165 2.66 22.13 -28.38
N THR A 166 1.45 22.11 -27.78
CA THR A 166 0.21 22.05 -28.56
C THR A 166 -0.10 23.31 -29.33
N ALA A 167 0.32 24.48 -28.87
CA ALA A 167 0.19 25.73 -29.61
C ALA A 167 1.19 25.82 -30.79
N GLY A 168 2.37 25.18 -30.69
CA GLY A 168 3.38 25.17 -31.74
C GLY A 168 3.16 24.14 -32.85
N LEU A 169 2.46 23.03 -32.56
CA LEU A 169 2.21 21.94 -33.52
C LEU A 169 1.47 22.38 -34.80
N PRO A 170 0.42 23.22 -34.76
CA PRO A 170 -0.24 23.68 -35.99
C PRO A 170 0.69 24.47 -36.90
N HIS A 171 1.63 25.21 -36.31
CA HIS A 171 2.58 26.04 -37.11
C HIS A 171 3.62 25.19 -37.84
N LEU A 172 3.98 24.03 -37.31
CA LEU A 172 4.89 23.09 -37.97
C LEU A 172 4.17 22.30 -39.08
N LEU A 173 2.89 21.94 -38.88
CA LEU A 173 2.11 21.17 -39.86
C LEU A 173 1.67 21.99 -41.07
N THR A 174 1.58 23.33 -40.95
CA THR A 174 1.21 24.22 -42.08
C THR A 174 2.42 24.63 -42.95
N ARG A 175 3.63 24.23 -42.57
CA ARG A 175 4.87 24.60 -43.27
C ARG A 175 5.47 23.47 -44.11
N TYR A 176 4.84 22.30 -44.09
CA TYR A 176 5.14 21.14 -44.92
C TYR A 176 3.86 20.66 -45.63
#